data_dc91ea35f6bf294177b18bff637d8d4f
#
_entry.id   dc91ea35f6bf294177b18bff637d8d4f
#
_cell.length_a   1.000
_cell.length_b   1.000
_cell.length_c   1.000
_cell.angle_alpha   90.00
_cell.angle_beta   90.00
_cell.angle_gamma   90.00
#
_symmetry.space_group_name_H-M   'P 1'
#
loop_
_entity.id
_entity.type
_entity.pdbx_description
1 polymer ?
#
loop_
_entity_poly.entity_id
_entity_poly.type
_entity_poly.pdbx_seq_one_letter_code
_entity_poly.pdbx_strand_id
1 'polypeptide(L)'
;MLVLFGVAGFVEIVAYGQVTAFTPLYLPRLGIPESEIAFWVGAIASFSNFVGLPFLPFWGALADRYGRKPLIIRSFVTAFIALGLAVIAPNVWVFAFSRAFQSLGLGNTGLMLATLAEHAPAARTAFAFGVVNGANPLGAFVGPLIGGPIVDRFGFPTLIAADALAVAGVIALLSFGYRDGFVPRASSGSLLRMAGDGIMLIARSPRLRTLFPALFLLFAGWMLAYIYVPLVVARLYSGSDPATAVGIVLGAGGLGVFVASPAIGAIADRFGRSRTLFAGCAALAAIWLLPYFGRDLVTFTVAWAIVNGLAAGLFSVSFTLLSASTGDATRGRVMTFSYLPANMGFVIGPGIGSVIASVDVFLVFPAAAALTAIGLAAVVFAWRQPVLVEA
;
A
#
# COMPACT_ATOMS: atom_id res chain seq x y z
N MET A 1 -23.39 -8.13 -1.85
CA MET A 1 -22.38 -7.55 -0.94
C MET A 1 -20.96 -7.91 -1.40
N LEU A 2 -20.59 -9.20 -1.53
CA LEU A 2 -19.22 -9.61 -1.92
C LEU A 2 -18.75 -8.98 -3.25
N VAL A 3 -19.55 -9.11 -4.31
CA VAL A 3 -19.25 -8.52 -5.63
C VAL A 3 -19.14 -7.00 -5.54
N LEU A 4 -20.05 -6.35 -4.77
CA LEU A 4 -20.01 -4.90 -4.55
C LEU A 4 -18.69 -4.44 -3.94
N PHE A 5 -18.24 -5.10 -2.89
CA PHE A 5 -16.98 -4.76 -2.21
C PHE A 5 -15.75 -5.14 -3.05
N GLY A 6 -15.83 -6.24 -3.81
CA GLY A 6 -14.76 -6.60 -4.75
C GLY A 6 -14.59 -5.54 -5.86
N VAL A 7 -15.68 -5.09 -6.47
CA VAL A 7 -15.67 -4.02 -7.48
C VAL A 7 -15.20 -2.70 -6.87
N ALA A 8 -15.71 -2.34 -5.68
CA ALA A 8 -15.32 -1.12 -4.99
C ALA A 8 -13.81 -1.09 -4.69
N GLY A 9 -13.27 -2.17 -4.13
CA GLY A 9 -11.82 -2.28 -3.85
C GLY A 9 -10.98 -2.28 -5.13
N PHE A 10 -11.44 -2.95 -6.20
CA PHE A 10 -10.74 -2.95 -7.48
C PHE A 10 -10.64 -1.54 -8.07
N VAL A 11 -11.77 -0.82 -8.17
CA VAL A 11 -11.79 0.56 -8.70
C VAL A 11 -10.93 1.50 -7.86
N GLU A 12 -10.96 1.36 -6.53
CA GLU A 12 -10.13 2.15 -5.62
C GLU A 12 -8.64 1.95 -5.90
N ILE A 13 -8.19 0.70 -5.99
CA ILE A 13 -6.77 0.39 -6.23
C ILE A 13 -6.34 0.80 -7.64
N VAL A 14 -7.19 0.64 -8.65
CA VAL A 14 -6.92 1.12 -10.01
C VAL A 14 -6.70 2.64 -9.98
N ALA A 15 -7.65 3.40 -9.45
CA ALA A 15 -7.56 4.87 -9.40
C ALA A 15 -6.35 5.35 -8.58
N TYR A 16 -6.11 4.78 -7.39
CA TYR A 16 -4.96 5.13 -6.57
C TYR A 16 -3.63 4.79 -7.27
N GLY A 17 -3.55 3.61 -7.86
CA GLY A 17 -2.36 3.11 -8.55
C GLY A 17 -2.03 3.94 -9.79
N GLN A 18 -3.02 4.31 -10.59
CA GLN A 18 -2.86 5.12 -11.80
C GLN A 18 -2.36 6.53 -11.47
N VAL A 19 -2.97 7.19 -10.48
CA VAL A 19 -2.50 8.52 -10.06
C VAL A 19 -1.05 8.45 -9.56
N THR A 20 -0.72 7.43 -8.77
CA THR A 20 0.65 7.26 -8.25
C THR A 20 1.65 6.97 -9.37
N ALA A 21 1.29 6.09 -10.31
CA ALA A 21 2.13 5.69 -11.43
C ALA A 21 2.50 6.84 -12.37
N PHE A 22 1.53 7.71 -12.67
CA PHE A 22 1.71 8.73 -13.71
C PHE A 22 1.95 10.14 -13.15
N THR A 23 1.90 10.34 -11.82
CA THR A 23 2.26 11.61 -11.17
C THR A 23 3.62 12.14 -11.65
N PRO A 24 4.72 11.34 -11.71
CA PRO A 24 6.02 11.86 -12.13
C PRO A 24 6.04 12.44 -13.56
N LEU A 25 5.24 11.86 -14.47
CA LEU A 25 5.11 12.34 -15.85
C LEU A 25 4.25 13.60 -15.98
N TYR A 26 3.43 13.88 -14.95
CA TYR A 26 2.54 15.04 -14.93
C TYR A 26 3.15 16.27 -14.25
N LEU A 27 4.07 16.11 -13.30
CA LEU A 27 4.69 17.20 -12.55
C LEU A 27 5.28 18.32 -13.41
N PRO A 28 5.94 18.04 -14.56
CA PRO A 28 6.43 19.09 -15.44
C PRO A 28 5.31 20.02 -15.95
N ARG A 29 4.12 19.49 -16.20
CA ARG A 29 2.95 20.30 -16.62
C ARG A 29 2.41 21.21 -15.50
N LEU A 30 2.74 20.90 -14.25
CA LEU A 30 2.44 21.72 -13.08
C LEU A 30 3.55 22.74 -12.76
N GLY A 31 4.53 22.90 -13.66
CA GLY A 31 5.63 23.87 -13.54
C GLY A 31 6.83 23.38 -12.75
N ILE A 32 6.95 22.09 -12.48
CA ILE A 32 8.08 21.51 -11.74
C ILE A 32 9.23 21.20 -12.72
N PRO A 33 10.43 21.75 -12.49
CA PRO A 33 11.61 21.45 -13.29
C PRO A 33 12.04 19.98 -13.11
N GLU A 34 12.67 19.40 -14.13
CA GLU A 34 13.10 17.99 -14.13
C GLU A 34 13.98 17.63 -12.93
N SER A 35 14.84 18.55 -12.50
CA SER A 35 15.73 18.38 -11.35
C SER A 35 14.98 18.20 -10.01
N GLU A 36 13.75 18.66 -9.91
CA GLU A 36 12.95 18.62 -8.68
C GLU A 36 11.87 17.53 -8.70
N ILE A 37 11.65 16.84 -9.83
CA ILE A 37 10.59 15.83 -9.95
C ILE A 37 10.75 14.74 -8.89
N ALA A 38 11.96 14.23 -8.68
CA ALA A 38 12.22 13.19 -7.69
C ALA A 38 11.85 13.65 -6.26
N PHE A 39 12.20 14.89 -5.91
CA PHE A 39 11.82 15.49 -4.62
C PHE A 39 10.30 15.57 -4.47
N TRP A 40 9.59 16.13 -5.46
CA TRP A 40 8.14 16.32 -5.38
C TRP A 40 7.37 14.99 -5.36
N VAL A 41 7.82 13.98 -6.09
CA VAL A 41 7.24 12.63 -6.04
C VAL A 41 7.26 12.07 -4.62
N GLY A 42 8.42 12.11 -3.97
CA GLY A 42 8.56 11.62 -2.59
C GLY A 42 7.83 12.49 -1.58
N ALA A 43 7.92 13.82 -1.72
CA ALA A 43 7.28 14.76 -0.80
C ALA A 43 5.74 14.62 -0.83
N ILE A 44 5.12 14.55 -2.03
CA ILE A 44 3.68 14.36 -2.18
C ILE A 44 3.24 13.03 -1.56
N ALA A 45 3.98 11.94 -1.84
CA ALA A 45 3.63 10.63 -1.32
C ALA A 45 3.78 10.56 0.21
N SER A 46 4.90 11.05 0.77
CA SER A 46 5.13 11.09 2.21
C SER A 46 4.11 11.97 2.92
N PHE A 47 3.88 13.17 2.44
CA PHE A 47 2.94 14.11 3.04
C PHE A 47 1.51 13.59 3.02
N SER A 48 1.08 13.01 1.89
CA SER A 48 -0.26 12.43 1.77
C SER A 48 -0.48 11.32 2.79
N ASN A 49 0.44 10.36 2.89
CA ASN A 49 0.31 9.28 3.85
C ASN A 49 0.41 9.77 5.31
N PHE A 50 1.25 10.77 5.58
CA PHE A 50 1.37 11.39 6.90
C PHE A 50 0.05 12.03 7.36
N VAL A 51 -0.65 12.75 6.46
CA VAL A 51 -1.95 13.38 6.77
C VAL A 51 -3.01 12.34 7.08
N GLY A 52 -3.06 11.21 6.35
CA GLY A 52 -4.07 10.17 6.54
C GLY A 52 -3.87 9.30 7.77
N LEU A 53 -2.63 9.06 8.16
CA LEU A 53 -2.25 8.10 9.20
C LEU A 53 -2.93 8.34 10.56
N PRO A 54 -2.97 9.56 11.11
CA PRO A 54 -3.61 9.83 12.41
C PRO A 54 -5.10 9.57 12.45
N PHE A 55 -5.78 9.58 11.30
CA PHE A 55 -7.22 9.40 11.22
C PHE A 55 -7.66 7.93 11.14
N LEU A 56 -6.76 7.00 10.85
CA LEU A 56 -7.10 5.59 10.70
C LEU A 56 -7.85 5.00 11.92
N PRO A 57 -7.41 5.23 13.18
CA PRO A 57 -8.12 4.70 14.34
C PRO A 57 -9.53 5.31 14.51
N PHE A 58 -9.69 6.57 14.11
CA PHE A 58 -10.97 7.26 14.26
C PHE A 58 -12.06 6.69 13.35
N TRP A 59 -11.69 6.26 12.14
CA TRP A 59 -12.68 5.73 11.18
C TRP A 59 -13.30 4.43 11.65
N GLY A 60 -12.53 3.54 12.30
CA GLY A 60 -13.05 2.33 12.92
C GLY A 60 -14.10 2.64 13.99
N ALA A 61 -13.77 3.55 14.89
CA ALA A 61 -14.68 3.91 15.98
C ALA A 61 -15.92 4.70 15.52
N LEU A 62 -15.77 5.55 14.49
CA LEU A 62 -16.95 6.17 13.90
C LEU A 62 -17.86 5.12 13.23
N ALA A 63 -17.27 4.10 12.62
CA ALA A 63 -18.04 3.00 12.03
C ALA A 63 -18.83 2.21 13.06
N ASP A 64 -18.27 2.00 14.25
CA ASP A 64 -18.96 1.35 15.36
C ASP A 64 -20.13 2.20 15.91
N ARG A 65 -20.06 3.52 15.78
CA ARG A 65 -21.07 4.46 16.27
C ARG A 65 -22.15 4.79 15.24
N TYR A 66 -21.77 4.98 13.97
CA TYR A 66 -22.66 5.50 12.91
C TYR A 66 -23.01 4.47 11.84
N GLY A 67 -22.41 3.27 11.91
CA GLY A 67 -22.53 2.24 10.89
C GLY A 67 -21.38 2.27 9.89
N ARG A 68 -21.19 1.15 9.20
CA ARG A 68 -20.09 0.97 8.25
C ARG A 68 -20.39 1.57 6.89
N LYS A 69 -21.64 1.51 6.42
CA LYS A 69 -22.05 2.04 5.11
C LYS A 69 -21.69 3.50 4.92
N PRO A 70 -22.06 4.45 5.82
CA PRO A 70 -21.73 5.85 5.63
C PRO A 70 -20.22 6.10 5.62
N LEU A 71 -19.44 5.33 6.39
CA LEU A 71 -17.98 5.48 6.46
C LEU A 71 -17.28 4.93 5.20
N ILE A 72 -17.77 3.82 4.65
CA ILE A 72 -17.29 3.28 3.37
C ILE A 72 -17.61 4.29 2.25
N ILE A 73 -18.85 4.76 2.14
CA ILE A 73 -19.25 5.74 1.11
C ILE A 73 -18.45 7.04 1.25
N ARG A 74 -18.24 7.54 2.47
CA ARG A 74 -17.40 8.71 2.75
C ARG A 74 -16.02 8.56 2.09
N SER A 75 -15.38 7.38 2.22
CA SER A 75 -14.05 7.16 1.65
C SER A 75 -14.02 7.36 0.14
N PHE A 76 -15.03 6.84 -0.56
CA PHE A 76 -15.18 7.03 -2.01
C PHE A 76 -15.54 8.47 -2.37
N VAL A 77 -16.38 9.15 -1.58
CA VAL A 77 -16.69 10.58 -1.77
C VAL A 77 -15.42 11.43 -1.61
N THR A 78 -14.61 11.16 -0.59
CA THR A 78 -13.32 11.82 -0.39
C THR A 78 -12.40 11.58 -1.60
N ALA A 79 -12.32 10.35 -2.10
CA ALA A 79 -11.53 10.01 -3.29
C ALA A 79 -12.07 10.74 -4.55
N PHE A 80 -13.38 10.78 -4.75
CA PHE A 80 -14.01 11.48 -5.87
C PHE A 80 -13.68 12.98 -5.86
N ILE A 81 -13.81 13.65 -4.72
CA ILE A 81 -13.48 15.07 -4.56
C ILE A 81 -11.99 15.30 -4.81
N ALA A 82 -11.12 14.44 -4.25
CA ALA A 82 -9.68 14.52 -4.43
C ALA A 82 -9.28 14.37 -5.91
N LEU A 83 -9.83 13.39 -6.62
CA LEU A 83 -9.59 13.21 -8.05
C LEU A 83 -10.09 14.42 -8.86
N GLY A 84 -11.27 14.94 -8.54
CA GLY A 84 -11.79 16.16 -9.16
C GLY A 84 -10.86 17.36 -8.96
N LEU A 85 -10.34 17.56 -7.76
CA LEU A 85 -9.35 18.61 -7.46
C LEU A 85 -8.04 18.37 -8.23
N ALA A 86 -7.60 17.12 -8.36
CA ALA A 86 -6.39 16.77 -9.12
C ALA A 86 -6.53 17.07 -10.62
N VAL A 87 -7.72 16.84 -11.21
CA VAL A 87 -8.01 17.16 -12.63
C VAL A 87 -7.85 18.63 -12.93
N ILE A 88 -8.35 19.50 -12.04
CA ILE A 88 -8.37 20.96 -12.22
C ILE A 88 -7.18 21.65 -11.56
N ALA A 89 -6.21 20.92 -11.04
CA ALA A 89 -5.06 21.48 -10.30
C ALA A 89 -4.22 22.40 -11.21
N PRO A 90 -4.11 23.71 -10.92
CA PRO A 90 -3.36 24.65 -11.74
C PRO A 90 -1.85 24.62 -11.43
N ASN A 91 -1.45 24.02 -10.32
CA ASN A 91 -0.08 23.95 -9.84
C ASN A 91 0.12 22.75 -8.89
N VAL A 92 1.37 22.49 -8.56
CA VAL A 92 1.76 21.35 -7.71
C VAL A 92 1.17 21.42 -6.29
N TRP A 93 0.92 22.60 -5.74
CA TRP A 93 0.39 22.73 -4.38
C TRP A 93 -1.06 22.27 -4.28
N VAL A 94 -1.90 22.65 -5.24
CA VAL A 94 -3.29 22.17 -5.31
C VAL A 94 -3.31 20.67 -5.59
N PHE A 95 -2.43 20.18 -6.44
CA PHE A 95 -2.29 18.75 -6.68
C PHE A 95 -1.84 17.98 -5.42
N ALA A 96 -0.82 18.46 -4.71
CA ALA A 96 -0.37 17.89 -3.45
C ALA A 96 -1.47 17.89 -2.37
N PHE A 97 -2.23 18.99 -2.29
CA PHE A 97 -3.39 19.08 -1.40
C PHE A 97 -4.45 18.03 -1.76
N SER A 98 -4.76 17.86 -3.05
CA SER A 98 -5.72 16.83 -3.49
C SER A 98 -5.29 15.43 -3.06
N ARG A 99 -3.98 15.11 -3.17
CA ARG A 99 -3.42 13.83 -2.73
C ARG A 99 -3.49 13.65 -1.21
N ALA A 100 -3.16 14.70 -0.45
CA ALA A 100 -3.30 14.69 1.01
C ALA A 100 -4.78 14.55 1.43
N PHE A 101 -5.70 15.22 0.75
CA PHE A 101 -7.14 15.10 1.00
C PHE A 101 -7.63 13.67 0.70
N GLN A 102 -7.15 13.02 -0.36
CA GLN A 102 -7.49 11.63 -0.69
C GLN A 102 -7.13 10.67 0.45
N SER A 103 -6.04 10.92 1.17
CA SER A 103 -5.60 10.05 2.27
C SER A 103 -6.57 10.03 3.45
N LEU A 104 -7.45 11.02 3.59
CA LEU A 104 -8.53 10.99 4.58
C LEU A 104 -9.57 9.91 4.27
N GLY A 105 -9.59 9.36 3.06
CA GLY A 105 -10.42 8.22 2.65
C GLY A 105 -9.91 6.86 3.13
N LEU A 106 -8.69 6.77 3.67
CA LEU A 106 -8.09 5.50 4.11
C LEU A 106 -8.95 4.77 5.15
N GLY A 107 -8.81 3.43 5.20
CA GLY A 107 -9.45 2.57 6.21
C GLY A 107 -10.72 1.86 5.71
N ASN A 108 -11.24 2.14 4.52
CA ASN A 108 -12.45 1.52 3.98
C ASN A 108 -12.32 0.02 3.72
N THR A 109 -11.16 -0.47 3.26
CA THR A 109 -10.92 -1.91 3.03
C THR A 109 -11.10 -2.70 4.32
N GLY A 110 -10.59 -2.19 5.46
CA GLY A 110 -10.79 -2.79 6.77
C GLY A 110 -12.27 -2.85 7.16
N LEU A 111 -13.03 -1.79 6.89
CA LEU A 111 -14.47 -1.75 7.15
C LEU A 111 -15.25 -2.74 6.26
N MET A 112 -14.88 -2.86 4.98
CA MET A 112 -15.47 -3.84 4.06
C MET A 112 -15.21 -5.28 4.51
N LEU A 113 -13.97 -5.60 4.91
CA LEU A 113 -13.59 -6.93 5.42
C LEU A 113 -14.31 -7.24 6.74
N ALA A 114 -14.40 -6.28 7.67
CA ALA A 114 -15.13 -6.45 8.92
C ALA A 114 -16.63 -6.69 8.67
N THR A 115 -17.23 -5.99 7.70
CA THR A 115 -18.63 -6.23 7.30
C THR A 115 -18.83 -7.64 6.74
N LEU A 116 -17.89 -8.10 5.89
CA LEU A 116 -17.95 -9.46 5.35
C LEU A 116 -17.78 -10.53 6.44
N ALA A 117 -16.91 -10.29 7.43
CA ALA A 117 -16.71 -11.21 8.55
C ALA A 117 -17.99 -11.44 9.36
N GLU A 118 -18.84 -10.41 9.52
CA GLU A 118 -20.09 -10.50 10.26
C GLU A 118 -21.25 -11.12 9.46
N HIS A 119 -21.25 -10.94 8.15
CA HIS A 119 -22.40 -11.35 7.32
C HIS A 119 -22.15 -12.57 6.46
N ALA A 120 -20.89 -12.95 6.21
CA ALA A 120 -20.57 -14.14 5.43
C ALA A 120 -20.77 -15.41 6.28
N PRO A 121 -21.32 -16.49 5.70
CA PRO A 121 -21.31 -17.79 6.35
C PRO A 121 -19.87 -18.20 6.70
N ALA A 122 -19.66 -18.76 7.90
CA ALA A 122 -18.32 -19.13 8.39
C ALA A 122 -17.51 -19.96 7.38
N ALA A 123 -18.16 -20.87 6.66
CA ALA A 123 -17.53 -21.69 5.61
C ALA A 123 -17.08 -20.90 4.37
N ARG A 124 -17.53 -19.66 4.16
CA ARG A 124 -17.24 -18.82 2.99
C ARG A 124 -16.49 -17.53 3.32
N THR A 125 -16.19 -17.27 4.57
CA THR A 125 -15.52 -16.03 5.02
C THR A 125 -14.12 -15.92 4.40
N ALA A 126 -13.35 -17.01 4.37
CA ALA A 126 -12.03 -17.03 3.75
C ALA A 126 -12.09 -16.72 2.25
N PHE A 127 -13.06 -17.28 1.52
CA PHE A 127 -13.29 -16.98 0.11
C PHE A 127 -13.66 -15.49 -0.09
N ALA A 128 -14.55 -14.96 0.76
CA ALA A 128 -14.98 -13.56 0.69
C ALA A 128 -13.80 -12.60 0.91
N PHE A 129 -12.92 -12.89 1.88
CA PHE A 129 -11.69 -12.13 2.11
C PHE A 129 -10.73 -12.25 0.93
N GLY A 130 -10.62 -13.44 0.34
CA GLY A 130 -9.80 -13.67 -0.85
C GLY A 130 -10.24 -12.82 -2.05
N VAL A 131 -11.54 -12.67 -2.28
CA VAL A 131 -12.07 -11.82 -3.36
C VAL A 131 -11.72 -10.35 -3.16
N VAL A 132 -11.94 -9.80 -1.97
CA VAL A 132 -11.65 -8.38 -1.69
C VAL A 132 -10.15 -8.10 -1.68
N ASN A 133 -9.34 -8.96 -1.04
CA ASN A 133 -7.89 -8.79 -1.02
C ASN A 133 -7.25 -9.09 -2.39
N GLY A 134 -7.83 -9.97 -3.20
CA GLY A 134 -7.39 -10.25 -4.57
C GLY A 134 -7.63 -9.09 -5.54
N ALA A 135 -8.55 -8.17 -5.22
CA ALA A 135 -8.74 -6.95 -5.98
C ALA A 135 -7.48 -6.06 -6.01
N ASN A 136 -6.68 -6.06 -4.92
CA ASN A 136 -5.47 -5.24 -4.81
C ASN A 136 -4.40 -5.61 -5.86
N PRO A 137 -3.87 -6.85 -5.93
CA PRO A 137 -2.87 -7.20 -6.93
C PRO A 137 -3.43 -7.14 -8.36
N LEU A 138 -4.72 -7.45 -8.55
CA LEU A 138 -5.36 -7.34 -9.86
C LEU A 138 -5.46 -5.87 -10.31
N GLY A 139 -5.87 -4.97 -9.43
CA GLY A 139 -5.93 -3.53 -9.72
C GLY A 139 -4.54 -2.94 -9.98
N ALA A 140 -3.53 -3.35 -9.19
CA ALA A 140 -2.15 -2.93 -9.38
C ALA A 140 -1.54 -3.43 -10.70
N PHE A 141 -1.99 -4.57 -11.22
CA PHE A 141 -1.62 -5.09 -12.54
C PHE A 141 -2.36 -4.38 -13.67
N VAL A 142 -3.69 -4.35 -13.60
CA VAL A 142 -4.55 -3.88 -14.71
C VAL A 142 -4.56 -2.35 -14.81
N GLY A 143 -4.52 -1.65 -13.67
CA GLY A 143 -4.62 -0.19 -13.63
C GLY A 143 -3.58 0.51 -14.49
N PRO A 144 -2.29 0.35 -14.22
CA PRO A 144 -1.23 1.00 -15.01
C PRO A 144 -1.22 0.56 -16.48
N LEU A 145 -1.52 -0.71 -16.78
CA LEU A 145 -1.59 -1.22 -18.16
C LEU A 145 -2.65 -0.51 -18.99
N ILE A 146 -3.82 -0.26 -18.42
CA ILE A 146 -4.90 0.47 -19.11
C ILE A 146 -4.61 1.97 -19.09
N GLY A 147 -4.11 2.48 -17.96
CA GLY A 147 -3.86 3.91 -17.76
C GLY A 147 -2.78 4.47 -18.66
N GLY A 148 -1.70 3.74 -18.92
CA GLY A 148 -0.60 4.19 -19.76
C GLY A 148 -1.02 4.68 -21.13
N PRO A 149 -1.66 3.82 -21.97
CA PRO A 149 -2.15 4.23 -23.29
C PRO A 149 -3.17 5.39 -23.25
N ILE A 150 -3.95 5.51 -22.18
CA ILE A 150 -4.89 6.63 -22.01
C ILE A 150 -4.11 7.93 -21.75
N VAL A 151 -3.09 7.88 -20.90
CA VAL A 151 -2.23 9.05 -20.61
C VAL A 151 -1.50 9.53 -21.86
N ASP A 152 -0.90 8.61 -22.63
CA ASP A 152 -0.17 8.96 -23.84
C ASP A 152 -1.08 9.58 -24.89
N ARG A 153 -2.32 9.11 -25.06
CA ARG A 153 -3.24 9.60 -26.10
C ARG A 153 -4.07 10.80 -25.68
N PHE A 154 -4.53 10.83 -24.45
CA PHE A 154 -5.54 11.79 -23.99
C PHE A 154 -5.04 12.65 -22.81
N GLY A 155 -3.88 12.33 -22.26
CA GLY A 155 -3.28 13.03 -21.15
C GLY A 155 -3.75 12.55 -19.77
N PHE A 156 -2.94 12.85 -18.77
CA PHE A 156 -3.17 12.44 -17.39
C PHE A 156 -4.47 12.99 -16.77
N PRO A 157 -4.89 14.27 -17.00
CA PRO A 157 -6.15 14.76 -16.47
C PRO A 157 -7.37 13.97 -16.96
N THR A 158 -7.33 13.49 -18.21
CA THR A 158 -8.42 12.66 -18.77
C THR A 158 -8.50 11.30 -18.05
N LEU A 159 -7.35 10.69 -17.77
CA LEU A 159 -7.31 9.46 -17.00
C LEU A 159 -7.91 9.65 -15.61
N ILE A 160 -7.48 10.70 -14.88
CA ILE A 160 -8.02 10.99 -13.53
C ILE A 160 -9.51 11.30 -13.57
N ALA A 161 -10.00 11.98 -14.62
CA ALA A 161 -11.43 12.25 -14.79
C ALA A 161 -12.21 10.93 -14.99
N ALA A 162 -11.67 9.98 -15.78
CA ALA A 162 -12.26 8.65 -15.94
C ALA A 162 -12.27 7.88 -14.61
N ASP A 163 -11.19 7.94 -13.83
CA ASP A 163 -11.13 7.36 -12.49
C ASP A 163 -12.17 7.99 -11.55
N ALA A 164 -12.33 9.31 -11.59
CA ALA A 164 -13.34 10.00 -10.80
C ALA A 164 -14.75 9.53 -11.16
N LEU A 165 -15.06 9.36 -12.45
CA LEU A 165 -16.34 8.82 -12.90
C LEU A 165 -16.55 7.37 -12.46
N ALA A 166 -15.51 6.52 -12.51
CA ALA A 166 -15.59 5.16 -12.01
C ALA A 166 -15.86 5.13 -10.50
N VAL A 167 -15.19 5.99 -9.72
CA VAL A 167 -15.42 6.16 -8.28
C VAL A 167 -16.84 6.67 -8.01
N ALA A 168 -17.36 7.62 -8.81
CA ALA A 168 -18.76 8.06 -8.71
C ALA A 168 -19.74 6.92 -8.95
N GLY A 169 -19.46 6.04 -9.92
CA GLY A 169 -20.21 4.81 -10.15
C GLY A 169 -20.20 3.87 -8.93
N VAL A 170 -19.07 3.72 -8.27
CA VAL A 170 -18.95 2.96 -7.01
C VAL A 170 -19.78 3.59 -5.88
N ILE A 171 -19.75 4.92 -5.75
CA ILE A 171 -20.58 5.65 -4.76
C ILE A 171 -22.07 5.34 -5.00
N ALA A 172 -22.53 5.44 -6.24
CA ALA A 172 -23.90 5.11 -6.60
C ALA A 172 -24.22 3.64 -6.29
N LEU A 173 -23.35 2.72 -6.72
CA LEU A 173 -23.49 1.29 -6.52
C LEU A 173 -23.59 0.91 -5.03
N LEU A 174 -22.74 1.51 -4.17
CA LEU A 174 -22.76 1.30 -2.72
C LEU A 174 -23.98 1.97 -2.07
N SER A 175 -24.37 3.16 -2.53
CA SER A 175 -25.51 3.89 -1.96
C SER A 175 -26.82 3.13 -2.15
N PHE A 176 -27.05 2.60 -3.35
CA PHE A 176 -28.29 1.91 -3.70
C PHE A 176 -28.22 0.39 -3.50
N GLY A 177 -27.05 -0.21 -3.71
CA GLY A 177 -26.89 -1.69 -3.69
C GLY A 177 -26.51 -2.27 -2.34
N TYR A 178 -25.89 -1.48 -1.44
CA TYR A 178 -25.49 -1.95 -0.12
C TYR A 178 -26.48 -1.51 0.95
N ARG A 179 -27.02 -2.47 1.70
CA ARG A 179 -27.85 -2.23 2.88
C ARG A 179 -27.06 -2.63 4.12
N ASP A 180 -26.89 -1.69 5.04
CA ASP A 180 -26.23 -1.93 6.32
C ASP A 180 -27.28 -2.34 7.36
N GLY A 181 -27.18 -3.55 7.88
CA GLY A 181 -27.99 -4.04 8.99
C GLY A 181 -27.47 -3.55 10.36
N PHE A 182 -26.91 -2.35 10.41
CA PHE A 182 -26.22 -1.81 11.56
C PHE A 182 -27.14 -1.66 12.79
N VAL A 183 -26.69 -2.22 13.91
CA VAL A 183 -27.25 -1.95 15.23
C VAL A 183 -26.18 -1.19 16.02
N PRO A 184 -26.48 0.05 16.47
CA PRO A 184 -25.54 0.84 17.25
C PRO A 184 -25.05 0.08 18.48
N ARG A 185 -23.74 -0.08 18.61
CA ARG A 185 -23.11 -0.58 19.82
C ARG A 185 -22.52 0.59 20.58
N ALA A 186 -22.90 0.75 21.84
CA ALA A 186 -22.25 1.72 22.72
C ALA A 186 -20.79 1.30 22.91
N SER A 187 -19.86 1.93 22.20
CA SER A 187 -18.44 1.75 22.46
C SER A 187 -18.08 2.49 23.75
N SER A 188 -17.94 1.75 24.83
CA SER A 188 -17.51 2.27 26.12
C SER A 188 -15.96 2.33 26.14
N GLY A 189 -15.37 3.42 25.67
CA GLY A 189 -13.93 3.62 25.81
C GLY A 189 -13.40 4.82 25.03
N SER A 190 -12.42 5.53 25.59
CA SER A 190 -11.66 6.53 24.87
C SER A 190 -10.74 5.86 23.86
N LEU A 191 -10.87 6.18 22.56
CA LEU A 191 -10.01 5.68 21.49
C LEU A 191 -8.53 5.92 21.76
N LEU A 192 -8.21 7.09 22.32
CA LEU A 192 -6.84 7.45 22.69
C LEU A 192 -6.29 6.49 23.76
N ARG A 193 -7.13 6.07 24.71
CA ARG A 193 -6.76 5.10 25.73
C ARG A 193 -6.51 3.72 25.13
N MET A 194 -7.39 3.25 24.25
CA MET A 194 -7.22 1.97 23.55
C MET A 194 -5.96 1.97 22.68
N ALA A 195 -5.70 3.08 21.98
CA ALA A 195 -4.46 3.25 21.19
C ALA A 195 -3.22 3.26 22.09
N GLY A 196 -3.28 3.99 23.20
CA GLY A 196 -2.20 4.04 24.19
C GLY A 196 -1.89 2.66 24.80
N ASP A 197 -2.91 1.92 25.18
CA ASP A 197 -2.78 0.56 25.74
C ASP A 197 -2.15 -0.42 24.73
N GLY A 198 -2.53 -0.32 23.46
CA GLY A 198 -1.95 -1.14 22.40
C GLY A 198 -0.47 -0.82 22.13
N ILE A 199 -0.11 0.46 22.07
CA ILE A 199 1.27 0.91 21.91
C ILE A 199 2.11 0.49 23.14
N MET A 200 1.56 0.64 24.35
CA MET A 200 2.24 0.22 25.57
C MET A 200 2.47 -1.29 25.60
N LEU A 201 1.53 -2.09 25.11
CA LEU A 201 1.68 -3.54 24.98
C LEU A 201 2.84 -3.91 24.04
N ILE A 202 2.92 -3.24 22.90
CA ILE A 202 4.02 -3.43 21.94
C ILE A 202 5.35 -3.04 22.58
N ALA A 203 5.43 -1.88 23.27
CA ALA A 203 6.64 -1.37 23.90
C ALA A 203 7.12 -2.27 25.04
N ARG A 204 6.22 -2.90 25.79
CA ARG A 204 6.55 -3.81 26.91
C ARG A 204 7.02 -5.19 26.44
N SER A 205 6.62 -5.64 25.25
CA SER A 205 7.06 -6.94 24.70
C SER A 205 8.44 -6.82 24.07
N PRO A 206 9.50 -7.49 24.60
CA PRO A 206 10.85 -7.42 24.03
C PRO A 206 10.87 -7.84 22.55
N ARG A 207 10.11 -8.86 22.18
CA ARG A 207 10.00 -9.33 20.79
C ARG A 207 9.28 -8.33 19.89
N LEU A 208 8.14 -7.79 20.31
CA LEU A 208 7.37 -6.84 19.49
C LEU A 208 8.08 -5.51 19.33
N ARG A 209 8.71 -5.01 20.40
CA ARG A 209 9.49 -3.77 20.41
C ARG A 209 10.61 -3.77 19.37
N THR A 210 11.17 -4.94 19.06
CA THR A 210 12.23 -5.08 18.05
C THR A 210 11.67 -5.50 16.68
N LEU A 211 10.57 -6.26 16.65
CA LEU A 211 9.95 -6.73 15.40
C LEU A 211 9.27 -5.57 14.65
N PHE A 212 8.60 -4.65 15.32
CA PHE A 212 7.92 -3.53 14.67
C PHE A 212 8.89 -2.61 13.88
N PRO A 213 10.01 -2.13 14.45
CA PRO A 213 11.01 -1.41 13.68
C PRO A 213 11.63 -2.21 12.53
N ALA A 214 11.84 -3.53 12.75
CA ALA A 214 12.36 -4.39 11.70
C ALA A 214 11.42 -4.48 10.49
N LEU A 215 10.12 -4.68 10.74
CA LEU A 215 9.09 -4.67 9.68
C LEU A 215 8.98 -3.29 9.02
N PHE A 216 9.07 -2.21 9.81
CA PHE A 216 9.11 -0.85 9.26
C PHE A 216 10.25 -0.69 8.24
N LEU A 217 11.47 -1.15 8.55
CA LEU A 217 12.60 -1.06 7.62
C LEU A 217 12.36 -1.83 6.31
N LEU A 218 11.76 -3.01 6.39
CA LEU A 218 11.40 -3.79 5.19
C LEU A 218 10.40 -3.03 4.31
N PHE A 219 9.36 -2.46 4.91
CA PHE A 219 8.35 -1.70 4.18
C PHE A 219 8.86 -0.36 3.66
N ALA A 220 9.68 0.34 4.45
CA ALA A 220 10.32 1.58 4.04
C ALA A 220 11.23 1.35 2.84
N GLY A 221 12.01 0.28 2.82
CA GLY A 221 12.85 -0.11 1.68
C GLY A 221 12.02 -0.38 0.42
N TRP A 222 10.90 -1.10 0.56
CA TRP A 222 10.01 -1.35 -0.58
C TRP A 222 9.40 -0.07 -1.13
N MET A 223 8.82 0.78 -0.28
CA MET A 223 8.18 2.03 -0.70
C MET A 223 9.19 3.09 -1.19
N LEU A 224 10.40 3.08 -0.63
CA LEU A 224 11.50 3.91 -1.11
C LEU A 224 11.81 3.67 -2.58
N ALA A 225 11.78 2.42 -3.05
CA ALA A 225 12.05 2.09 -4.44
C ALA A 225 10.80 2.16 -5.33
N TYR A 226 9.65 1.65 -4.84
CA TYR A 226 8.42 1.49 -5.61
C TYR A 226 7.97 2.78 -6.30
N ILE A 227 7.97 3.88 -5.56
CA ILE A 227 7.39 5.14 -6.04
C ILE A 227 8.24 5.83 -7.12
N TYR A 228 9.52 5.44 -7.24
CA TYR A 228 10.46 5.99 -8.23
C TYR A 228 10.59 5.14 -9.50
N VAL A 229 9.97 3.97 -9.56
CA VAL A 229 9.98 3.12 -10.77
C VAL A 229 9.56 3.89 -12.04
N PRO A 230 8.50 4.72 -12.02
CA PRO A 230 8.13 5.51 -13.20
C PRO A 230 9.24 6.45 -13.69
N LEU A 231 10.03 7.04 -12.78
CA LEU A 231 11.17 7.89 -13.16
C LEU A 231 12.31 7.08 -13.76
N VAL A 232 12.57 5.87 -13.25
CA VAL A 232 13.55 4.95 -13.86
C VAL A 232 13.12 4.57 -15.26
N VAL A 233 11.84 4.23 -15.44
CA VAL A 233 11.29 3.91 -16.77
C VAL A 233 11.44 5.09 -17.73
N ALA A 234 11.12 6.32 -17.27
CA ALA A 234 11.29 7.52 -18.09
C ALA A 234 12.76 7.77 -18.51
N ARG A 235 13.74 7.31 -17.73
CA ARG A 235 15.18 7.37 -18.11
C ARG A 235 15.61 6.25 -19.06
N LEU A 236 14.99 5.08 -18.99
CA LEU A 236 15.33 3.93 -19.81
C LEU A 236 14.60 3.92 -21.16
N TYR A 237 13.49 4.62 -21.26
CA TYR A 237 12.62 4.62 -22.43
C TYR A 237 12.69 5.97 -23.16
N SER A 238 13.11 5.94 -24.42
CA SER A 238 13.23 7.11 -25.29
C SER A 238 12.19 7.14 -26.43
N GLY A 239 11.15 6.30 -26.35
CA GLY A 239 10.07 6.26 -27.34
C GLY A 239 9.00 7.31 -27.10
N SER A 240 7.97 7.31 -27.97
CA SER A 240 6.87 8.29 -27.97
C SER A 240 5.84 8.10 -26.85
N ASP A 241 5.77 6.91 -26.24
CA ASP A 241 4.69 6.49 -25.37
C ASP A 241 5.21 6.15 -23.94
N PRO A 242 5.74 7.14 -23.20
CA PRO A 242 6.41 6.91 -21.92
C PRO A 242 5.43 6.40 -20.84
N ALA A 243 4.17 6.83 -20.85
CA ALA A 243 3.19 6.36 -19.87
C ALA A 243 2.81 4.88 -20.13
N THR A 244 2.71 4.47 -21.39
CA THR A 244 2.51 3.06 -21.75
C THR A 244 3.68 2.20 -21.27
N ALA A 245 4.92 2.65 -21.43
CA ALA A 245 6.11 1.97 -20.91
C ALA A 245 6.05 1.83 -19.38
N VAL A 246 5.71 2.89 -18.65
CA VAL A 246 5.47 2.86 -17.19
C VAL A 246 4.37 1.86 -16.86
N GLY A 247 3.27 1.88 -17.59
CA GLY A 247 2.15 0.96 -17.41
C GLY A 247 2.55 -0.51 -17.54
N ILE A 248 3.36 -0.85 -18.55
CA ILE A 248 3.86 -2.22 -18.76
C ILE A 248 4.77 -2.65 -17.61
N VAL A 249 5.71 -1.82 -17.19
CA VAL A 249 6.65 -2.15 -16.10
C VAL A 249 5.93 -2.35 -14.78
N LEU A 250 5.05 -1.41 -14.39
CA LEU A 250 4.27 -1.53 -13.16
C LEU A 250 3.28 -2.68 -13.23
N GLY A 251 2.64 -2.90 -14.38
CA GLY A 251 1.80 -4.04 -14.64
C GLY A 251 2.54 -5.36 -14.46
N ALA A 252 3.74 -5.50 -15.05
CA ALA A 252 4.58 -6.66 -14.84
C ALA A 252 4.92 -6.87 -13.35
N GLY A 253 5.19 -5.78 -12.61
CA GLY A 253 5.34 -5.82 -11.15
C GLY A 253 4.10 -6.34 -10.43
N GLY A 254 2.90 -5.91 -10.84
CA GLY A 254 1.62 -6.40 -10.31
C GLY A 254 1.38 -7.89 -10.61
N LEU A 255 1.73 -8.34 -11.82
CA LEU A 255 1.70 -9.76 -12.19
C LEU A 255 2.67 -10.58 -11.31
N GLY A 256 3.88 -10.04 -11.07
CA GLY A 256 4.84 -10.64 -10.14
C GLY A 256 4.24 -10.85 -8.74
N VAL A 257 3.53 -9.85 -8.22
CA VAL A 257 2.80 -9.95 -6.92
C VAL A 257 1.73 -11.02 -6.97
N PHE A 258 0.92 -11.05 -8.02
CA PHE A 258 -0.18 -12.01 -8.19
C PHE A 258 0.31 -13.46 -8.18
N VAL A 259 1.44 -13.72 -8.82
CA VAL A 259 2.03 -15.07 -8.89
C VAL A 259 2.85 -15.41 -7.64
N ALA A 260 3.68 -14.49 -7.17
CA ALA A 260 4.63 -14.77 -6.09
C ALA A 260 3.98 -14.83 -4.71
N SER A 261 2.95 -14.00 -4.43
CA SER A 261 2.35 -13.96 -3.08
C SER A 261 1.76 -15.30 -2.65
N PRO A 262 0.95 -16.02 -3.45
CA PRO A 262 0.46 -17.34 -3.10
C PRO A 262 1.58 -18.40 -3.00
N ALA A 263 2.58 -18.33 -3.90
CA ALA A 263 3.70 -19.27 -3.90
C ALA A 263 4.54 -19.13 -2.63
N ILE A 264 4.85 -17.89 -2.22
CA ILE A 264 5.63 -17.63 -0.99
C ILE A 264 4.81 -18.01 0.24
N GLY A 265 3.49 -17.78 0.24
CA GLY A 265 2.59 -18.27 1.28
C GLY A 265 2.66 -19.80 1.44
N ALA A 266 2.55 -20.54 0.35
CA ALA A 266 2.65 -22.01 0.34
C ALA A 266 4.04 -22.51 0.82
N ILE A 267 5.11 -21.81 0.44
CA ILE A 267 6.46 -22.07 0.94
C ILE A 267 6.53 -21.85 2.45
N ALA A 268 5.93 -20.74 2.95
CA ALA A 268 5.91 -20.44 4.37
C ALA A 268 5.12 -21.47 5.20
N ASP A 269 4.02 -21.99 4.66
CA ASP A 269 3.23 -23.03 5.30
C ASP A 269 3.99 -24.38 5.34
N ARG A 270 4.77 -24.69 4.29
CA ARG A 270 5.54 -25.95 4.19
C ARG A 270 6.84 -25.93 5.01
N PHE A 271 7.62 -24.85 4.93
CA PHE A 271 8.98 -24.77 5.50
C PHE A 271 9.06 -23.96 6.79
N GLY A 272 7.95 -23.34 7.19
CA GLY A 272 7.83 -22.49 8.38
C GLY A 272 8.01 -21.01 8.08
N ARG A 273 7.12 -20.20 8.68
CA ARG A 273 6.99 -18.75 8.43
C ARG A 273 8.26 -17.98 8.72
N SER A 274 8.94 -18.26 9.84
CA SER A 274 10.19 -17.58 10.23
C SER A 274 11.32 -17.85 9.26
N ARG A 275 11.50 -19.13 8.89
CA ARG A 275 12.56 -19.54 7.94
C ARG A 275 12.33 -18.92 6.58
N THR A 276 11.09 -18.92 6.10
CA THR A 276 10.71 -18.30 4.81
C THR A 276 10.95 -16.78 4.86
N LEU A 277 10.59 -16.09 5.96
CA LEU A 277 10.85 -14.67 6.07
C LEU A 277 12.35 -14.36 6.08
N PHE A 278 13.17 -15.10 6.85
CA PHE A 278 14.61 -14.85 6.94
C PHE A 278 15.31 -15.12 5.61
N ALA A 279 15.08 -16.28 5.02
CA ALA A 279 15.67 -16.65 3.73
C ALA A 279 15.17 -15.71 2.61
N GLY A 280 13.88 -15.39 2.62
CA GLY A 280 13.27 -14.48 1.66
C GLY A 280 13.79 -13.04 1.77
N CYS A 281 13.97 -12.49 2.98
CA CYS A 281 14.58 -11.17 3.17
C CYS A 281 16.05 -11.14 2.77
N ALA A 282 16.82 -12.24 3.03
CA ALA A 282 18.20 -12.35 2.57
C ALA A 282 18.28 -12.38 1.02
N ALA A 283 17.40 -13.17 0.39
CA ALA A 283 17.28 -13.19 -1.06
C ALA A 283 16.84 -11.82 -1.61
N LEU A 284 15.84 -11.20 -0.99
CA LEU A 284 15.33 -9.89 -1.42
C LEU A 284 16.40 -8.80 -1.33
N ALA A 285 17.22 -8.78 -0.27
CA ALA A 285 18.32 -7.84 -0.14
C ALA A 285 19.31 -7.92 -1.31
N ALA A 286 19.62 -9.13 -1.78
CA ALA A 286 20.46 -9.32 -2.97
C ALA A 286 19.71 -8.98 -4.27
N ILE A 287 18.46 -9.43 -4.39
CA ILE A 287 17.63 -9.27 -5.60
C ILE A 287 17.28 -7.79 -5.86
N TRP A 288 17.24 -6.93 -4.82
CA TRP A 288 17.11 -5.47 -4.99
C TRP A 288 18.19 -4.85 -5.87
N LEU A 289 19.35 -5.50 -6.04
CA LEU A 289 20.41 -5.01 -6.92
C LEU A 289 20.12 -5.30 -8.41
N LEU A 290 19.22 -6.22 -8.75
CA LEU A 290 18.90 -6.53 -10.15
C LEU A 290 18.38 -5.33 -10.93
N PRO A 291 17.35 -4.56 -10.45
CA PRO A 291 16.91 -3.36 -11.15
C PRO A 291 18.01 -2.27 -11.27
N TYR A 292 18.93 -2.20 -10.31
CA TYR A 292 20.08 -1.26 -10.39
C TYR A 292 20.97 -1.53 -11.60
N PHE A 293 21.18 -2.80 -11.96
CA PHE A 293 21.98 -3.21 -13.10
C PHE A 293 21.19 -3.29 -14.42
N GLY A 294 19.87 -3.22 -14.38
CA GLY A 294 19.00 -3.19 -15.57
C GLY A 294 19.20 -1.90 -16.36
N ARG A 295 19.83 -2.01 -17.54
CA ARG A 295 20.17 -0.85 -18.39
C ARG A 295 19.26 -0.69 -19.60
N ASP A 296 18.33 -1.58 -19.80
CA ASP A 296 17.29 -1.52 -20.82
C ASP A 296 15.93 -1.83 -20.18
N LEU A 297 14.86 -1.45 -20.89
CA LEU A 297 13.50 -1.56 -20.37
C LEU A 297 13.07 -3.02 -20.08
N VAL A 298 13.52 -3.98 -20.89
CA VAL A 298 13.13 -5.38 -20.76
C VAL A 298 13.79 -6.01 -19.53
N THR A 299 15.11 -5.88 -19.39
CA THR A 299 15.84 -6.40 -18.22
C THR A 299 15.36 -5.75 -16.93
N PHE A 300 15.10 -4.45 -16.95
CA PHE A 300 14.53 -3.73 -15.82
C PHE A 300 13.12 -4.24 -15.45
N THR A 301 12.25 -4.45 -16.45
CA THR A 301 10.87 -4.96 -16.24
C THR A 301 10.88 -6.32 -15.57
N VAL A 302 11.70 -7.24 -16.05
CA VAL A 302 11.83 -8.58 -15.46
C VAL A 302 12.38 -8.50 -14.04
N ALA A 303 13.46 -7.74 -13.82
CA ALA A 303 14.05 -7.51 -12.51
C ALA A 303 13.02 -6.92 -11.52
N TRP A 304 12.27 -5.92 -11.97
CA TRP A 304 11.21 -5.29 -11.17
C TRP A 304 10.08 -6.26 -10.80
N ALA A 305 9.62 -7.07 -11.76
CA ALA A 305 8.56 -8.07 -11.49
C ALA A 305 8.98 -9.08 -10.43
N ILE A 306 10.24 -9.55 -10.48
CA ILE A 306 10.80 -10.49 -9.50
C ILE A 306 10.88 -9.84 -8.11
N VAL A 307 11.48 -8.64 -8.03
CA VAL A 307 11.65 -7.91 -6.77
C VAL A 307 10.30 -7.59 -6.13
N ASN A 308 9.37 -7.02 -6.90
CA ASN A 308 8.08 -6.59 -6.38
C ASN A 308 7.23 -7.79 -5.93
N GLY A 309 7.27 -8.89 -6.68
CA GLY A 309 6.61 -10.13 -6.31
C GLY A 309 7.14 -10.73 -5.01
N LEU A 310 8.47 -10.80 -4.86
CA LEU A 310 9.10 -11.31 -3.63
C LEU A 310 8.80 -10.40 -2.44
N ALA A 311 8.94 -9.08 -2.60
CA ALA A 311 8.65 -8.10 -1.54
C ALA A 311 7.22 -8.22 -1.03
N ALA A 312 6.23 -8.27 -1.94
CA ALA A 312 4.83 -8.41 -1.57
C ALA A 312 4.48 -9.76 -0.91
N GLY A 313 5.10 -10.84 -1.36
CA GLY A 313 4.94 -12.15 -0.74
C GLY A 313 5.47 -12.16 0.70
N LEU A 314 6.66 -11.59 0.93
CA LEU A 314 7.25 -11.45 2.27
C LEU A 314 6.45 -10.50 3.16
N PHE A 315 5.82 -9.47 2.58
CA PHE A 315 4.86 -8.62 3.28
C PHE A 315 3.75 -9.45 3.92
N SER A 316 3.13 -10.35 3.16
CA SER A 316 2.07 -11.23 3.67
C SER A 316 2.57 -12.17 4.78
N VAL A 317 3.76 -12.76 4.61
CA VAL A 317 4.37 -13.64 5.62
C VAL A 317 4.69 -12.87 6.91
N SER A 318 5.08 -11.60 6.82
CA SER A 318 5.40 -10.76 7.99
C SER A 318 4.20 -10.56 8.93
N PHE A 319 2.98 -10.41 8.39
CA PHE A 319 1.76 -10.33 9.21
C PHE A 319 1.46 -11.64 9.93
N THR A 320 1.68 -12.78 9.27
CA THR A 320 1.49 -14.09 9.90
C THR A 320 2.51 -14.34 11.00
N LEU A 321 3.75 -13.83 10.82
CA LEU A 321 4.79 -13.89 11.84
C LEU A 321 4.45 -13.00 13.03
N LEU A 322 3.94 -11.78 12.80
CA LEU A 322 3.50 -10.87 13.84
C LEU A 322 2.40 -11.49 14.69
N SER A 323 1.38 -12.09 14.03
CA SER A 323 0.32 -12.82 14.72
C SER A 323 0.84 -13.98 15.58
N ALA A 324 1.80 -14.75 15.07
CA ALA A 324 2.42 -15.87 15.81
C ALA A 324 3.35 -15.41 16.95
N SER A 325 3.72 -14.13 16.99
CA SER A 325 4.57 -13.54 18.04
C SER A 325 3.79 -12.99 19.23
N THR A 326 2.48 -13.23 19.27
CA THR A 326 1.55 -12.73 20.31
C THR A 326 0.81 -13.87 20.95
N GLY A 327 0.55 -13.77 22.27
CA GLY A 327 -0.34 -14.69 23.00
C GLY A 327 -1.80 -14.51 22.56
N ASP A 328 -2.62 -15.53 22.76
CA ASP A 328 -4.03 -15.53 22.32
C ASP A 328 -4.83 -14.38 22.92
N ALA A 329 -4.60 -14.03 24.19
CA ALA A 329 -5.27 -12.95 24.91
C ALA A 329 -4.95 -11.55 24.37
N THR A 330 -3.76 -11.36 23.82
CA THR A 330 -3.26 -10.05 23.34
C THR A 330 -3.29 -9.91 21.82
N ARG A 331 -3.46 -11.03 21.08
CA ARG A 331 -3.38 -11.08 19.62
C ARG A 331 -4.29 -10.05 18.96
N GLY A 332 -5.55 -9.95 19.36
CA GLY A 332 -6.48 -8.99 18.77
C GLY A 332 -6.01 -7.55 18.90
N ARG A 333 -5.51 -7.16 20.07
CA ARG A 333 -4.99 -5.81 20.35
C ARG A 333 -3.73 -5.50 19.51
N VAL A 334 -2.78 -6.43 19.43
CA VAL A 334 -1.55 -6.24 18.65
C VAL A 334 -1.85 -6.21 17.15
N MET A 335 -2.78 -7.07 16.67
CA MET A 335 -3.15 -7.10 15.26
C MET A 335 -3.87 -5.83 14.79
N THR A 336 -4.50 -5.07 15.68
CA THR A 336 -5.03 -3.73 15.37
C THR A 336 -3.91 -2.78 14.90
N PHE A 337 -2.69 -2.96 15.41
CA PHE A 337 -1.52 -2.15 15.03
C PHE A 337 -0.61 -2.83 14.01
N SER A 338 -1.00 -3.97 13.46
CA SER A 338 -0.17 -4.76 12.55
C SER A 338 0.29 -3.98 11.31
N TYR A 339 -0.56 -3.08 10.82
CA TYR A 339 -0.24 -2.21 9.68
C TYR A 339 0.59 -0.97 10.04
N LEU A 340 0.83 -0.69 11.32
CA LEU A 340 1.60 0.50 11.73
C LEU A 340 3.01 0.57 11.10
N PRO A 341 3.81 -0.53 11.10
CA PRO A 341 5.12 -0.51 10.44
C PRO A 341 5.04 -0.21 8.94
N ALA A 342 4.06 -0.80 8.26
CA ALA A 342 3.84 -0.56 6.83
C ALA A 342 3.43 0.89 6.55
N ASN A 343 2.48 1.43 7.32
CA ASN A 343 2.02 2.80 7.15
C ASN A 343 3.15 3.82 7.44
N MET A 344 3.99 3.57 8.44
CA MET A 344 5.19 4.39 8.67
C MET A 344 6.19 4.27 7.50
N GLY A 345 6.33 3.07 6.92
CA GLY A 345 7.12 2.85 5.71
C GLY A 345 6.61 3.65 4.52
N PHE A 346 5.30 3.75 4.35
CA PHE A 346 4.65 4.55 3.30
C PHE A 346 4.83 6.06 3.50
N VAL A 347 5.03 6.52 4.73
CA VAL A 347 5.35 7.92 5.03
C VAL A 347 6.84 8.21 4.84
N ILE A 348 7.70 7.39 5.42
CA ILE A 348 9.14 7.68 5.54
C ILE A 348 9.93 7.21 4.31
N GLY A 349 9.56 6.06 3.73
CA GLY A 349 10.26 5.48 2.58
C GLY A 349 10.37 6.42 1.38
N PRO A 350 9.25 6.97 0.87
CA PRO A 350 9.28 7.94 -0.22
C PRO A 350 10.08 9.21 0.09
N GLY A 351 10.02 9.70 1.36
CA GLY A 351 10.78 10.87 1.80
C GLY A 351 12.29 10.63 1.77
N ILE A 352 12.76 9.49 2.26
CA ILE A 352 14.18 9.10 2.14
C ILE A 352 14.53 8.93 0.66
N GLY A 353 13.66 8.28 -0.10
CA GLY A 353 13.84 8.06 -1.53
C GLY A 353 13.96 9.37 -2.31
N SER A 354 13.29 10.47 -1.90
CA SER A 354 13.37 11.75 -2.58
C SER A 354 14.79 12.34 -2.59
N VAL A 355 15.48 12.22 -1.46
CA VAL A 355 16.87 12.69 -1.34
C VAL A 355 17.82 11.82 -2.19
N ILE A 356 17.64 10.50 -2.13
CA ILE A 356 18.49 9.56 -2.88
C ILE A 356 18.25 9.68 -4.37
N ALA A 357 16.99 9.71 -4.81
CA ALA A 357 16.61 9.80 -6.21
C ALA A 357 16.96 11.15 -6.84
N SER A 358 17.13 12.22 -6.06
CA SER A 358 17.61 13.52 -6.55
C SER A 358 19.08 13.47 -6.96
N VAL A 359 19.87 12.55 -6.39
CA VAL A 359 21.26 12.31 -6.80
C VAL A 359 21.31 11.41 -8.04
N ASP A 360 20.74 10.23 -7.94
CA ASP A 360 20.48 9.31 -9.05
C ASP A 360 19.31 8.37 -8.69
N VAL A 361 18.31 8.32 -9.58
CA VAL A 361 17.11 7.53 -9.36
C VAL A 361 17.39 6.02 -9.22
N PHE A 362 18.46 5.50 -9.84
CA PHE A 362 18.82 4.09 -9.67
C PHE A 362 19.35 3.74 -8.29
N LEU A 363 19.85 4.72 -7.52
CA LEU A 363 20.35 4.49 -6.16
C LEU A 363 19.25 4.09 -5.16
N VAL A 364 17.97 4.26 -5.52
CA VAL A 364 16.85 3.79 -4.67
C VAL A 364 16.89 2.27 -4.47
N PHE A 365 17.41 1.51 -5.44
CA PHE A 365 17.47 0.04 -5.35
C PHE A 365 18.55 -0.46 -4.39
N PRO A 366 19.83 -0.02 -4.46
CA PRO A 366 20.81 -0.38 -3.43
C PRO A 366 20.44 0.18 -2.04
N ALA A 367 19.77 1.32 -1.96
CA ALA A 367 19.26 1.82 -0.69
C ALA A 367 18.15 0.91 -0.12
N ALA A 368 17.24 0.42 -0.96
CA ALA A 368 16.22 -0.57 -0.56
C ALA A 368 16.88 -1.90 -0.15
N ALA A 369 17.94 -2.33 -0.84
CA ALA A 369 18.74 -3.49 -0.46
C ALA A 369 19.34 -3.32 0.95
N ALA A 370 19.96 -2.17 1.23
CA ALA A 370 20.53 -1.86 2.53
C ALA A 370 19.47 -1.84 3.65
N LEU A 371 18.32 -1.18 3.44
CA LEU A 371 17.22 -1.18 4.40
C LEU A 371 16.66 -2.59 4.63
N THR A 372 16.55 -3.40 3.59
CA THR A 372 16.10 -4.80 3.69
C THR A 372 17.10 -5.63 4.49
N ALA A 373 18.42 -5.45 4.28
CA ALA A 373 19.46 -6.16 5.02
C ALA A 373 19.49 -5.76 6.50
N ILE A 374 19.35 -4.46 6.80
CA ILE A 374 19.24 -3.96 8.19
C ILE A 374 17.96 -4.49 8.84
N GLY A 375 16.84 -4.46 8.12
CA GLY A 375 15.56 -5.01 8.55
C GLY A 375 15.66 -6.51 8.86
N LEU A 376 16.33 -7.29 8.00
CA LEU A 376 16.59 -8.71 8.24
C LEU A 376 17.40 -8.93 9.53
N ALA A 377 18.51 -8.20 9.72
CA ALA A 377 19.30 -8.30 10.94
C ALA A 377 18.45 -7.99 12.19
N ALA A 378 17.60 -6.96 12.12
CA ALA A 378 16.69 -6.61 13.19
C ALA A 378 15.61 -7.67 13.42
N VAL A 379 15.04 -8.31 12.37
CA VAL A 379 14.09 -9.41 12.51
C VAL A 379 14.74 -10.63 13.16
N VAL A 380 15.97 -11.00 12.74
CA VAL A 380 16.72 -12.11 13.35
C VAL A 380 17.00 -11.83 14.83
N PHE A 381 17.37 -10.61 15.15
CA PHE A 381 17.56 -10.20 16.55
C PHE A 381 16.25 -10.27 17.36
N ALA A 382 15.15 -9.74 16.79
CA ALA A 382 13.83 -9.78 17.42
C ALA A 382 13.37 -11.23 17.69
N TRP A 383 13.69 -12.16 16.80
CA TRP A 383 13.31 -13.56 16.95
C TRP A 383 14.01 -14.28 18.10
N ARG A 384 15.17 -13.78 18.52
CA ARG A 384 15.91 -14.29 19.69
C ARG A 384 15.33 -13.79 21.02
N GLN A 385 14.46 -12.77 20.99
CA GLN A 385 13.84 -12.22 22.19
C GLN A 385 12.70 -13.11 22.70
N PRO A 386 12.47 -13.17 24.02
CA PRO A 386 11.36 -13.93 24.58
C PRO A 386 10.00 -13.37 24.15
N VAL A 387 9.03 -14.25 23.96
CA VAL A 387 7.62 -13.86 23.89
C VAL A 387 7.16 -13.60 25.30
N LEU A 388 6.53 -12.44 25.56
CA LEU A 388 5.83 -12.22 26.82
C LEU A 388 4.64 -13.20 26.87
N VAL A 389 4.76 -14.22 27.71
CA VAL A 389 3.63 -15.00 28.16
C VAL A 389 3.10 -14.22 29.37
N GLU A 390 1.95 -13.58 29.25
CA GLU A 390 1.25 -13.04 30.42
C GLU A 390 0.87 -14.25 31.30
N ALA A 391 1.38 -14.26 32.53
CA ALA A 391 1.00 -15.20 33.57
C ALA A 391 -0.43 -14.92 34.05
#